data_09c32a3617977baa1ded76e411d394e2
#
_entry.id   09c32a3617977baa1ded76e411d394e2
#
_cell.length_a   1.000
_cell.length_b   1.000
_cell.length_c   1.000
_cell.angle_alpha   90.00
_cell.angle_beta   90.00
_cell.angle_gamma   90.00
#
_symmetry.space_group_name_H-M   'P 1'
#
loop_
_entity.id
_entity.type
_entity.pdbx_description
1 polymer ?
#
loop_
_entity_poly.entity_id
_entity_poly.type
_entity_poly.pdbx_seq_one_letter_code
_entity_poly.pdbx_strand_id
1 'polypeptide(L)'
;FGSTKRGIAYAYGDKYMKKTLRMGDLLHLDDAVKKRLVTMVDSKNLVMEGSYNASPISVDEMWNWLEKYAAIFKDYICDVGQYLADADAAGKKVLFEAQLGALRDIDFGIYPYTTSSNVIGAYAPIGAGIPGHKLHNSIGVMKAYSSCVGDGPFTAELAMTEEEKHALREAGHEYGAATGRPRRVG
;
A
#
# COMPACT_ATOMS: atom_id res chain seq x y z
N PHE A 1 1.66 11.68 11.03
CA PHE A 1 2.09 11.79 9.61
C PHE A 1 0.94 12.06 8.62
N GLY A 2 -0.29 12.31 9.08
CA GLY A 2 -1.42 12.54 8.18
C GLY A 2 -1.80 11.30 7.36
N SER A 3 -1.84 10.15 7.99
CA SER A 3 -2.21 8.86 7.36
C SER A 3 -3.57 8.91 6.68
N THR A 4 -3.72 8.19 5.56
CA THR A 4 -5.02 7.94 4.91
C THR A 4 -5.90 6.97 5.70
N LYS A 5 -5.42 6.39 6.79
CA LYS A 5 -6.10 5.40 7.65
C LYS A 5 -6.61 4.16 6.88
N ARG A 6 -5.84 3.71 5.90
CA ARG A 6 -6.13 2.51 5.09
C ARG A 6 -5.33 1.28 5.52
N GLY A 7 -4.65 1.33 6.67
CA GLY A 7 -3.96 0.19 7.26
C GLY A 7 -2.64 -0.20 6.62
N ILE A 8 -2.11 0.58 5.67
CA ILE A 8 -0.91 0.21 4.89
C ILE A 8 0.32 0.02 5.79
N ALA A 9 0.56 0.93 6.74
CA ALA A 9 1.71 0.82 7.64
C ALA A 9 1.65 -0.46 8.50
N TYR A 10 0.48 -0.79 9.02
CA TYR A 10 0.27 -2.01 9.79
C TYR A 10 0.45 -3.26 8.96
N ALA A 11 -0.08 -3.30 7.73
CA ALA A 11 0.08 -4.44 6.83
C ALA A 11 1.55 -4.70 6.48
N TYR A 12 2.31 -3.66 6.18
CA TYR A 12 3.75 -3.78 5.94
C TYR A 12 4.51 -4.17 7.21
N GLY A 13 4.20 -3.56 8.35
CA GLY A 13 4.79 -3.92 9.64
C GLY A 13 4.58 -5.41 9.95
N ASP A 14 3.36 -5.91 9.82
CA ASP A 14 3.03 -7.32 10.05
C ASP A 14 3.73 -8.25 9.05
N LYS A 15 3.85 -7.84 7.79
CA LYS A 15 4.59 -8.59 6.77
C LYS A 15 6.05 -8.80 7.20
N TYR A 16 6.75 -7.75 7.60
CA TYR A 16 8.15 -7.84 8.00
C TYR A 16 8.35 -8.53 9.34
N MET A 17 7.39 -8.40 10.26
CA MET A 17 7.35 -9.18 11.50
C MET A 17 6.90 -10.63 11.29
N LYS A 18 6.50 -11.02 10.08
CA LYS A 18 6.01 -12.37 9.72
C LYS A 18 4.76 -12.78 10.51
N LYS A 19 3.90 -11.83 10.82
CA LYS A 19 2.67 -12.01 11.62
C LYS A 19 1.40 -11.89 10.79
N THR A 20 1.49 -11.86 9.47
CA THR A 20 0.34 -11.71 8.57
C THR A 20 -0.05 -13.02 7.90
N LEU A 21 -1.26 -13.08 7.40
CA LEU A 21 -1.69 -14.05 6.40
C LEU A 21 -1.30 -13.56 5.00
N ARG A 22 -1.15 -14.49 4.08
CA ARG A 22 -0.84 -14.23 2.66
C ARG A 22 -2.04 -14.61 1.80
N MET A 23 -2.13 -14.06 0.58
CA MET A 23 -3.21 -14.42 -0.34
C MET A 23 -3.28 -15.94 -0.60
N GLY A 24 -2.13 -16.63 -0.67
CA GLY A 24 -2.09 -18.07 -0.82
C GLY A 24 -2.75 -18.87 0.31
N ASP A 25 -2.82 -18.32 1.52
CA ASP A 25 -3.52 -18.96 2.64
C ASP A 25 -5.04 -19.08 2.39
N LEU A 26 -5.61 -18.21 1.53
CA LEU A 26 -7.02 -18.27 1.16
C LEU A 26 -7.38 -19.50 0.32
N LEU A 27 -6.39 -20.17 -0.29
CA LEU A 27 -6.60 -21.41 -1.04
C LEU A 27 -6.89 -22.60 -0.12
N HIS A 28 -6.42 -22.54 1.13
CA HIS A 28 -6.52 -23.64 2.10
C HIS A 28 -6.75 -23.06 3.50
N LEU A 29 -7.99 -22.69 3.79
CA LEU A 29 -8.40 -22.22 5.12
C LEU A 29 -8.54 -23.38 6.09
N ASP A 30 -7.41 -23.83 6.64
CA ASP A 30 -7.28 -24.93 7.58
C ASP A 30 -7.04 -24.45 9.02
N ASP A 31 -6.90 -25.42 9.94
CA ASP A 31 -6.64 -25.15 11.36
C ASP A 31 -5.31 -24.40 11.59
N ALA A 32 -4.31 -24.59 10.73
CA ALA A 32 -3.03 -23.89 10.84
C ALA A 32 -3.19 -22.42 10.48
N VAL A 33 -3.96 -22.10 9.45
CA VAL A 33 -4.32 -20.72 9.09
C VAL A 33 -5.17 -20.09 10.19
N LYS A 34 -6.15 -20.83 10.74
CA LYS A 34 -6.99 -20.34 11.84
C LYS A 34 -6.16 -20.01 13.08
N LYS A 35 -5.21 -20.86 13.44
CA LYS A 35 -4.29 -20.61 14.57
C LYS A 35 -3.46 -19.35 14.37
N ARG A 36 -2.96 -19.10 13.16
CA ARG A 36 -2.22 -17.86 12.83
C ARG A 36 -3.13 -16.65 12.91
N LEU A 37 -4.37 -16.75 12.45
CA LEU A 37 -5.36 -15.69 12.56
C LEU A 37 -5.63 -15.33 14.03
N VAL A 38 -5.85 -16.35 14.90
CA VAL A 38 -6.04 -16.13 16.35
C VAL A 38 -4.87 -15.34 16.91
N THR A 39 -3.64 -15.79 16.69
CA THR A 39 -2.44 -15.10 17.19
C THR A 39 -2.34 -13.66 16.70
N MET A 40 -2.71 -13.42 15.44
CA MET A 40 -2.70 -12.07 14.84
C MET A 40 -3.77 -11.18 15.49
N VAL A 41 -5.00 -11.67 15.60
CA VAL A 41 -6.13 -10.92 16.19
C VAL A 41 -5.85 -10.61 17.65
N ASP A 42 -5.41 -11.58 18.44
CA ASP A 42 -5.08 -11.39 19.85
C ASP A 42 -4.01 -10.30 20.03
N SER A 43 -2.95 -10.34 19.23
CA SER A 43 -1.89 -9.33 19.31
C SER A 43 -2.38 -7.93 18.93
N LYS A 44 -3.35 -7.82 18.02
CA LYS A 44 -3.96 -6.53 17.65
C LYS A 44 -4.91 -6.03 18.72
N ASN A 45 -5.70 -6.92 19.29
CA ASN A 45 -6.64 -6.57 20.36
C ASN A 45 -5.92 -6.02 21.59
N LEU A 46 -4.77 -6.58 21.98
CA LEU A 46 -3.94 -6.00 23.04
C LEU A 46 -3.58 -4.53 22.79
N VAL A 47 -3.26 -4.16 21.54
CA VAL A 47 -2.93 -2.79 21.18
C VAL A 47 -4.19 -1.93 21.11
N MET A 48 -5.28 -2.47 20.55
CA MET A 48 -6.54 -1.74 20.42
C MET A 48 -7.11 -1.37 21.78
N GLU A 49 -7.15 -2.32 22.71
CA GLU A 49 -7.67 -2.10 24.06
C GLU A 49 -6.71 -1.26 24.89
N GLY A 50 -5.42 -1.65 24.94
CA GLY A 50 -4.43 -1.03 25.81
C GLY A 50 -3.96 0.37 25.39
N SER A 51 -3.90 0.65 24.09
CA SER A 51 -3.36 1.92 23.56
C SER A 51 -4.40 2.84 22.98
N TYR A 52 -5.48 2.30 22.45
CA TYR A 52 -6.49 3.08 21.73
C TYR A 52 -7.85 3.09 22.42
N ASN A 53 -8.03 2.34 23.49
CA ASN A 53 -9.31 2.16 24.19
C ASN A 53 -10.45 1.82 23.23
N ALA A 54 -10.13 0.94 22.25
CA ALA A 54 -11.04 0.50 21.22
C ALA A 54 -11.52 -0.93 21.48
N SER A 55 -12.72 -1.26 21.03
CA SER A 55 -13.29 -2.60 21.21
C SER A 55 -12.45 -3.65 20.46
N PRO A 56 -12.27 -4.85 21.02
CA PRO A 56 -11.58 -5.94 20.37
C PRO A 56 -12.33 -6.44 19.13
N ILE A 57 -11.59 -7.00 18.19
CA ILE A 57 -12.10 -7.66 17.00
C ILE A 57 -12.33 -9.14 17.32
N SER A 58 -13.46 -9.69 16.88
CA SER A 58 -13.76 -11.12 17.02
C SER A 58 -12.99 -11.96 16.00
N VAL A 59 -12.38 -13.05 16.47
CA VAL A 59 -11.72 -14.03 15.60
C VAL A 59 -12.71 -14.67 14.63
N ASP A 60 -13.93 -14.99 15.10
CA ASP A 60 -14.94 -15.62 14.25
C ASP A 60 -15.47 -14.66 13.19
N GLU A 61 -15.62 -13.38 13.50
CA GLU A 61 -15.97 -12.36 12.52
C GLU A 61 -14.90 -12.26 11.42
N MET A 62 -13.63 -12.24 11.81
CA MET A 62 -12.52 -12.21 10.85
C MET A 62 -12.41 -13.51 10.04
N TRP A 63 -12.68 -14.67 10.64
CA TRP A 63 -12.69 -15.95 9.94
C TRP A 63 -13.80 -16.00 8.87
N ASN A 64 -15.02 -15.64 9.24
CA ASN A 64 -16.14 -15.55 8.31
C ASN A 64 -15.85 -14.58 7.14
N TRP A 65 -15.15 -13.48 7.45
CA TRP A 65 -14.70 -12.55 6.41
C TRP A 65 -13.70 -13.20 5.46
N LEU A 66 -12.73 -13.95 5.98
CA LEU A 66 -11.75 -14.68 5.14
C LEU A 66 -12.43 -15.73 4.26
N GLU A 67 -13.35 -16.53 4.80
CA GLU A 67 -14.10 -17.54 4.03
C GLU A 67 -14.88 -16.90 2.88
N LYS A 68 -15.59 -15.81 3.16
CA LYS A 68 -16.33 -15.05 2.15
C LYS A 68 -15.42 -14.61 1.00
N TYR A 69 -14.28 -14.04 1.31
CA TYR A 69 -13.37 -13.52 0.28
C TYR A 69 -12.51 -14.61 -0.36
N ALA A 70 -12.21 -15.69 0.33
CA ALA A 70 -11.60 -16.87 -0.27
C ALA A 70 -12.47 -17.43 -1.40
N ALA A 71 -13.78 -17.54 -1.18
CA ALA A 71 -14.72 -18.01 -2.21
C ALA A 71 -14.73 -17.11 -3.47
N ILE A 72 -14.50 -15.79 -3.30
CA ILE A 72 -14.48 -14.84 -4.42
C ILE A 72 -13.13 -14.84 -5.15
N PHE A 73 -12.02 -14.91 -4.41
CA PHE A 73 -10.69 -14.64 -4.95
C PHE A 73 -9.87 -15.88 -5.30
N LYS A 74 -10.27 -17.10 -4.89
CA LYS A 74 -9.48 -18.32 -5.09
C LYS A 74 -9.00 -18.53 -6.54
N ASP A 75 -9.85 -18.22 -7.51
CA ASP A 75 -9.55 -18.42 -8.93
C ASP A 75 -8.59 -17.35 -9.51
N TYR A 76 -8.29 -16.32 -8.73
CA TYR A 76 -7.37 -15.24 -9.08
C TYR A 76 -6.04 -15.33 -8.33
N ILE A 77 -5.85 -16.34 -7.47
CA ILE A 77 -4.64 -16.52 -6.69
C ILE A 77 -3.72 -17.49 -7.42
N CYS A 78 -2.49 -17.05 -7.69
CA CYS A 78 -1.47 -17.85 -8.35
C CYS A 78 -0.07 -17.51 -7.83
N ASP A 79 0.93 -18.28 -8.23
CA ASP A 79 2.32 -17.85 -8.16
C ASP A 79 2.57 -16.76 -9.19
N VAL A 80 2.57 -15.50 -8.73
CA VAL A 80 2.71 -14.34 -9.60
C VAL A 80 4.08 -14.31 -10.28
N GLY A 81 5.14 -14.73 -9.58
CA GLY A 81 6.48 -14.78 -10.15
C GLY A 81 6.53 -15.74 -11.34
N GLN A 82 6.00 -16.95 -11.20
CA GLN A 82 5.91 -17.92 -12.28
C GLN A 82 5.01 -17.42 -13.42
N TYR A 83 3.84 -16.89 -13.08
CA TYR A 83 2.91 -16.33 -14.08
C TYR A 83 3.55 -15.25 -14.96
N LEU A 84 4.32 -14.34 -14.36
CA LEU A 84 5.01 -13.27 -15.08
C LEU A 84 6.21 -13.78 -15.87
N ALA A 85 6.95 -14.76 -15.33
CA ALA A 85 8.04 -15.40 -16.07
C ALA A 85 7.54 -16.11 -17.33
N ASP A 86 6.42 -16.82 -17.23
CA ASP A 86 5.77 -17.48 -18.38
C ASP A 86 5.26 -16.46 -19.40
N ALA A 87 4.71 -15.34 -18.94
CA ALA A 87 4.28 -14.26 -19.81
C ALA A 87 5.45 -13.62 -20.60
N ASP A 88 6.58 -13.40 -19.93
CA ASP A 88 7.80 -12.90 -20.57
C ASP A 88 8.37 -13.91 -21.59
N ALA A 89 8.45 -15.18 -21.22
CA ALA A 89 8.87 -16.25 -22.12
C ALA A 89 7.96 -16.38 -23.35
N ALA A 90 6.66 -16.06 -23.20
CA ALA A 90 5.70 -15.99 -24.31
C ALA A 90 5.79 -14.69 -25.14
N GLY A 91 6.75 -13.82 -24.87
CA GLY A 91 6.95 -12.54 -25.56
C GLY A 91 5.91 -11.47 -25.24
N LYS A 92 5.16 -11.62 -24.14
CA LYS A 92 4.19 -10.61 -23.72
C LYS A 92 4.89 -9.39 -23.13
N LYS A 93 4.31 -8.23 -23.34
CA LYS A 93 4.80 -6.98 -22.75
C LYS A 93 4.15 -6.80 -21.38
N VAL A 94 4.97 -6.54 -20.36
CA VAL A 94 4.53 -6.28 -18.99
C VAL A 94 4.72 -4.82 -18.68
N LEU A 95 3.67 -4.16 -18.23
CA LEU A 95 3.69 -2.79 -17.72
C LEU A 95 3.58 -2.81 -16.20
N PHE A 96 4.56 -2.21 -15.53
CA PHE A 96 4.53 -1.97 -14.10
C PHE A 96 4.06 -0.54 -13.84
N GLU A 97 3.06 -0.38 -13.00
CA GLU A 97 2.63 0.91 -12.52
C GLU A 97 3.04 1.05 -11.05
N ALA A 98 3.94 2.00 -10.78
CA ALA A 98 4.29 2.44 -9.44
C ALA A 98 3.72 3.85 -9.22
N GLN A 99 3.50 4.24 -7.98
CA GLN A 99 2.92 5.52 -7.63
C GLN A 99 3.54 6.10 -6.36
N LEU A 100 3.08 7.27 -5.93
CA LEU A 100 3.49 8.03 -4.75
C LEU A 100 4.76 8.87 -4.92
N GLY A 101 5.64 8.55 -5.85
CA GLY A 101 6.87 9.30 -6.14
C GLY A 101 8.05 8.98 -5.20
N ALA A 102 9.26 9.19 -5.70
CA ALA A 102 10.51 8.81 -5.05
C ALA A 102 10.69 9.44 -3.65
N LEU A 103 10.22 10.67 -3.43
CA LEU A 103 10.30 11.34 -2.11
C LEU A 103 9.44 10.64 -1.03
N ARG A 104 8.58 9.72 -1.41
CA ARG A 104 7.75 8.93 -0.50
C ARG A 104 8.21 7.48 -0.36
N ASP A 105 9.29 7.09 -1.02
CA ASP A 105 9.88 5.77 -0.88
C ASP A 105 10.36 5.54 0.56
N ILE A 106 10.17 4.32 1.08
CA ILE A 106 10.51 4.01 2.47
C ILE A 106 12.00 4.12 2.75
N ASP A 107 12.85 3.78 1.77
CA ASP A 107 14.31 3.77 1.92
C ASP A 107 14.97 5.06 1.41
N PHE A 108 14.46 5.63 0.34
CA PHE A 108 15.08 6.76 -0.38
C PHE A 108 14.31 8.08 -0.25
N GLY A 109 13.14 8.06 0.37
CA GLY A 109 12.30 9.23 0.57
C GLY A 109 12.70 10.08 1.77
N ILE A 110 11.87 11.08 2.07
CA ILE A 110 12.06 12.02 3.19
C ILE A 110 11.56 11.41 4.50
N TYR A 111 12.21 10.36 4.97
CA TYR A 111 11.86 9.67 6.21
C TYR A 111 11.78 10.65 7.41
N PRO A 112 10.77 10.56 8.29
CA PRO A 112 9.73 9.53 8.39
C PRO A 112 8.45 9.85 7.59
N TYR A 113 8.43 10.86 6.74
CA TYR A 113 7.26 11.29 5.97
C TYR A 113 7.12 10.51 4.65
N THR A 114 7.31 9.20 4.72
CA THR A 114 7.27 8.26 3.60
C THR A 114 6.01 7.40 3.63
N THR A 115 5.75 6.67 2.55
CA THR A 115 4.88 5.49 2.61
C THR A 115 5.65 4.31 3.19
N SER A 116 4.97 3.21 3.51
CA SER A 116 5.61 2.02 4.10
C SER A 116 6.14 1.06 3.03
N SER A 117 6.25 1.48 1.78
CA SER A 117 6.67 0.64 0.66
C SER A 117 7.73 1.31 -0.20
N ASN A 118 8.45 0.50 -0.99
CA ASN A 118 9.30 0.99 -2.05
C ASN A 118 8.43 1.36 -3.25
N VAL A 119 8.62 2.57 -3.77
CA VAL A 119 7.81 3.15 -4.86
C VAL A 119 8.65 3.58 -6.07
N ILE A 120 9.97 3.40 -6.02
CA ILE A 120 10.85 3.63 -7.16
C ILE A 120 10.73 2.51 -8.19
N GLY A 121 10.84 2.84 -9.48
CA GLY A 121 10.63 1.88 -10.57
C GLY A 121 11.54 0.65 -10.51
N ALA A 122 12.76 0.78 -10.03
CA ALA A 122 13.70 -0.34 -9.88
C ALA A 122 13.19 -1.46 -8.94
N TYR A 123 12.27 -1.16 -8.02
CA TYR A 123 11.69 -2.16 -7.14
C TYR A 123 10.57 -2.97 -7.81
N ALA A 124 10.01 -2.52 -8.92
CA ALA A 124 8.86 -3.16 -9.55
C ALA A 124 9.07 -4.67 -9.86
N PRO A 125 10.17 -5.09 -10.50
CA PRO A 125 10.43 -6.51 -10.72
C PRO A 125 10.58 -7.31 -9.42
N ILE A 126 11.20 -6.72 -8.39
CA ILE A 126 11.36 -7.35 -7.08
C ILE A 126 9.99 -7.57 -6.43
N GLY A 127 9.17 -6.53 -6.39
CA GLY A 127 7.82 -6.59 -5.82
C GLY A 127 6.89 -7.55 -6.56
N ALA A 128 7.11 -7.73 -7.85
CA ALA A 128 6.35 -8.65 -8.70
C ALA A 128 6.83 -10.12 -8.66
N GLY A 129 7.93 -10.41 -7.96
CA GLY A 129 8.46 -11.78 -7.84
C GLY A 129 9.36 -12.23 -8.98
N ILE A 130 9.84 -11.32 -9.81
CA ILE A 130 10.78 -11.56 -10.92
C ILE A 130 12.04 -10.69 -10.79
N PRO A 131 12.80 -10.83 -9.68
CA PRO A 131 13.87 -9.89 -9.33
C PRO A 131 15.02 -9.79 -10.33
N GLY A 132 15.19 -10.79 -11.21
CA GLY A 132 16.21 -10.79 -12.28
C GLY A 132 15.77 -10.09 -13.56
N HIS A 133 14.50 -9.70 -13.67
CA HIS A 133 13.98 -9.08 -14.87
C HIS A 133 14.50 -7.65 -15.03
N LYS A 134 14.96 -7.30 -16.23
CA LYS A 134 15.44 -5.95 -16.55
C LYS A 134 14.30 -5.10 -17.09
N LEU A 135 14.12 -3.93 -16.51
CA LEU A 135 13.22 -2.92 -17.08
C LEU A 135 13.84 -2.37 -18.38
N HIS A 136 13.11 -2.45 -19.47
CA HIS A 136 13.55 -1.89 -20.75
C HIS A 136 13.44 -0.36 -20.74
N ASN A 137 12.33 0.15 -20.19
CA ASN A 137 12.05 1.57 -20.09
C ASN A 137 11.49 1.90 -18.71
N SER A 138 11.83 3.08 -18.21
CA SER A 138 11.21 3.67 -17.04
C SER A 138 10.69 5.05 -17.40
N ILE A 139 9.38 5.23 -17.27
CA ILE A 139 8.70 6.48 -17.63
C ILE A 139 8.30 7.17 -16.33
N GLY A 140 8.84 8.37 -16.10
CA GLY A 140 8.43 9.23 -15.00
C GLY A 140 7.27 10.12 -15.42
N VAL A 141 6.16 10.02 -14.71
CA VAL A 141 5.02 10.92 -14.88
C VAL A 141 5.04 11.95 -13.76
N MET A 142 5.05 13.22 -14.11
CA MET A 142 5.05 14.32 -13.14
C MET A 142 3.97 15.34 -13.50
N LYS A 143 3.45 16.00 -12.47
CA LYS A 143 2.56 17.16 -12.65
C LYS A 143 3.38 18.42 -12.93
N ALA A 144 2.76 19.42 -13.53
CA ALA A 144 3.36 20.77 -13.69
C ALA A 144 3.49 21.51 -12.34
N TYR A 145 2.85 21.04 -11.30
CA TYR A 145 2.92 21.49 -9.92
C TYR A 145 3.11 20.28 -8.99
N SER A 146 3.42 20.51 -7.74
CA SER A 146 3.53 19.44 -6.75
C SER A 146 2.27 19.30 -5.92
N SER A 147 1.93 18.07 -5.54
CA SER A 147 0.88 17.81 -4.55
C SER A 147 1.29 16.70 -3.60
N CYS A 148 0.86 16.78 -2.36
CA CYS A 148 1.09 15.69 -1.42
C CYS A 148 -0.03 15.55 -0.40
N VAL A 149 -0.14 14.35 0.17
CA VAL A 149 -0.97 14.04 1.34
C VAL A 149 -0.07 13.83 2.55
N GLY A 150 -0.50 14.32 3.71
CA GLY A 150 0.23 14.16 4.95
C GLY A 150 1.20 15.28 5.26
N ASP A 151 1.86 15.14 6.39
CA ASP A 151 2.77 16.12 6.94
C ASP A 151 4.17 16.00 6.32
N GLY A 152 5.09 16.82 6.79
CA GLY A 152 6.47 16.83 6.38
C GLY A 152 6.85 18.01 5.50
N PRO A 153 8.12 18.11 5.11
CA PRO A 153 8.63 19.18 4.26
C PRO A 153 7.93 19.24 2.91
N PHE A 154 7.50 20.42 2.53
CA PHE A 154 6.89 20.68 1.22
C PHE A 154 7.21 22.13 0.82
N THR A 155 8.39 22.34 0.30
CA THR A 155 8.94 23.67 0.03
C THR A 155 8.15 24.47 -1.01
N ALA A 156 7.57 23.79 -2.01
CA ALA A 156 6.76 24.44 -3.04
C ALA A 156 5.52 25.16 -2.47
N GLU A 157 4.96 24.65 -1.37
CA GLU A 157 3.80 25.23 -0.70
C GLU A 157 4.10 26.60 -0.08
N LEU A 158 5.36 26.83 0.30
CA LEU A 158 5.77 28.06 1.00
C LEU A 158 5.76 29.31 0.11
N ALA A 159 5.82 29.12 -1.20
CA ALA A 159 5.86 30.20 -2.18
C ALA A 159 4.47 30.71 -2.59
N MET A 160 3.38 30.11 -2.07
CA MET A 160 2.01 30.42 -2.49
C MET A 160 1.17 30.97 -1.35
N THR A 161 0.26 31.90 -1.67
CA THR A 161 -0.79 32.35 -0.76
C THR A 161 -1.88 31.28 -0.59
N GLU A 162 -2.75 31.41 0.41
CA GLU A 162 -3.85 30.48 0.61
C GLU A 162 -4.89 30.53 -0.53
N GLU A 163 -5.11 31.71 -1.11
CA GLU A 163 -5.97 31.90 -2.27
C GLU A 163 -5.43 31.15 -3.50
N GLU A 164 -4.13 31.25 -3.77
CA GLU A 164 -3.47 30.53 -4.86
C GLU A 164 -3.52 29.03 -4.65
N LYS A 165 -3.27 28.56 -3.42
CA LYS A 165 -3.39 27.13 -3.08
C LYS A 165 -4.81 26.62 -3.26
N HIS A 166 -5.81 27.42 -2.86
CA HIS A 166 -7.21 27.05 -3.05
C HIS A 166 -7.55 26.95 -4.54
N ALA A 167 -7.19 27.97 -5.33
CA ALA A 167 -7.42 27.97 -6.77
C ALA A 167 -6.76 26.76 -7.47
N LEU A 168 -5.53 26.43 -7.07
CA LEU A 168 -4.81 25.29 -7.62
C LEU A 168 -5.45 23.94 -7.22
N ARG A 169 -5.95 23.82 -5.99
CA ARG A 169 -6.70 22.62 -5.54
C ARG A 169 -7.97 22.42 -6.37
N GLU A 170 -8.74 23.49 -6.56
CA GLU A 170 -9.97 23.42 -7.36
C GLU A 170 -9.67 23.05 -8.82
N ALA A 171 -8.73 23.74 -9.45
CA ALA A 171 -8.36 23.49 -10.85
C ALA A 171 -7.77 22.08 -11.06
N GLY A 172 -6.99 21.59 -10.09
CA GLY A 172 -6.34 20.29 -10.13
C GLY A 172 -7.16 19.13 -9.53
N HIS A 173 -8.35 19.39 -9.00
CA HIS A 173 -9.15 18.42 -8.25
C HIS A 173 -8.35 17.73 -7.13
N GLU A 174 -7.55 18.51 -6.41
CA GLU A 174 -6.59 18.01 -5.43
C GLU A 174 -7.24 17.68 -4.07
N TYR A 175 -8.12 16.71 -4.11
CA TYR A 175 -8.79 16.14 -2.95
C TYR A 175 -8.57 14.64 -2.89
N GLY A 176 -8.47 14.10 -1.68
CA GLY A 176 -8.30 12.66 -1.48
C GLY A 176 -9.54 11.90 -1.94
N ALA A 177 -9.41 10.98 -2.90
CA ALA A 177 -10.53 10.22 -3.48
C ALA A 177 -11.35 9.45 -2.42
N ALA A 178 -10.69 8.97 -1.36
CA ALA A 178 -11.34 8.18 -0.31
C ALA A 178 -11.79 9.01 0.90
N THR A 179 -11.20 10.19 1.13
CA THR A 179 -11.40 10.97 2.35
C THR A 179 -11.94 12.36 2.10
N GLY A 180 -11.95 12.82 0.85
CA GLY A 180 -12.26 14.21 0.50
C GLY A 180 -11.28 15.25 1.09
N ARG A 181 -10.20 14.81 1.75
CA ARG A 181 -9.23 15.70 2.41
C ARG A 181 -8.51 16.55 1.36
N PRO A 182 -8.44 17.88 1.54
CA PRO A 182 -7.64 18.74 0.67
C PRO A 182 -6.16 18.30 0.67
N ARG A 183 -5.56 18.21 -0.50
CA ARG A 183 -4.12 17.95 -0.64
C ARG A 183 -3.35 19.25 -0.48
N ARG A 184 -2.14 19.14 0.02
CA ARG A 184 -1.17 20.24 -0.03
C ARG A 184 -0.71 20.38 -1.48
N VAL A 185 -0.60 21.61 -1.97
CA VAL A 185 -0.22 21.95 -3.35
C VAL A 185 0.77 23.09 -3.37
N GLY A 186 1.59 23.10 -4.42
CA GLY A 186 2.56 24.18 -4.63
C GLY A 186 3.35 24.03 -5.93
#